data_408df57966828b50ad337af5a1e64883
#
_entry.id   408df57966828b50ad337af5a1e64883
#
_cell.length_a   1.000
_cell.length_b   1.000
_cell.length_c   1.000
_cell.angle_alpha   90.00
_cell.angle_beta   90.00
_cell.angle_gamma   90.00
#
_symmetry.space_group_name_H-M   'P 1'
#
loop_
_entity.id
_entity.type
_entity.pdbx_description
1 polymer ?
#
loop_
_entity_poly.entity_id
_entity_poly.type
_entity_poly.pdbx_seq_one_letter_code
_entity_poly.pdbx_strand_id
1 'polypeptide(L)'
;MSDDTNENPQRKPLKKHRHFDQADKLKNVAYDLRGPVAATAEEMERDGHNILKLNTGNPGIFGFDAPDVIMRDIIANLPHSQAYSTSKGIIPARRAVVTRYEEIDGFPEFDIDDVYLGNGVSELINMVTQALLNDGDEVLIPSPDYPLWTAATSLSGGTPVHYICDEEDDWNPSLEDIRSKVNDRTKAIVVINPNNPTGAVYSREILEGIADIAREHELMVLADEIYDRVLYDGAKHISMAEVAPDLVTCTFNGLSKAYRVCGYRAGWMMITGPKRRATGFVEGLDLLA
;
A
#
# COMPACT_ATOMS: atom_id res chain seq x y z
N MET A 1 -61.41 -37.01 -42.21
CA MET A 1 -60.85 -35.67 -42.50
C MET A 1 -61.02 -34.85 -41.29
N SER A 2 -59.98 -34.84 -40.49
CA SER A 2 -59.81 -33.99 -39.28
C SER A 2 -58.39 -33.52 -39.27
N ASP A 3 -58.25 -32.26 -39.52
CA ASP A 3 -57.00 -31.53 -39.56
C ASP A 3 -56.56 -31.24 -38.11
N ASP A 4 -55.57 -31.95 -37.66
CA ASP A 4 -54.92 -31.70 -36.37
C ASP A 4 -53.72 -30.73 -36.55
N THR A 5 -54.06 -29.43 -36.50
CA THR A 5 -53.04 -28.37 -36.38
C THR A 5 -52.51 -28.35 -34.93
N ASN A 6 -51.42 -29.05 -34.70
CA ASN A 6 -50.69 -29.05 -33.47
C ASN A 6 -49.91 -27.71 -33.32
N GLU A 7 -50.55 -26.70 -32.76
CA GLU A 7 -49.92 -25.43 -32.39
C GLU A 7 -49.00 -25.67 -31.18
N ASN A 8 -47.70 -25.67 -31.46
CA ASN A 8 -46.64 -25.75 -30.49
C ASN A 8 -46.68 -24.52 -29.52
N PRO A 9 -46.90 -24.68 -28.20
CA PRO A 9 -46.99 -23.56 -27.28
C PRO A 9 -45.71 -22.75 -27.26
N GLN A 10 -45.86 -21.45 -27.46
CA GLN A 10 -44.88 -20.38 -27.52
C GLN A 10 -43.66 -20.62 -26.64
N ARG A 11 -42.52 -20.87 -27.27
CA ARG A 11 -41.22 -20.73 -26.60
C ARG A 11 -41.11 -19.27 -26.11
N LYS A 12 -41.14 -19.07 -24.78
CA LYS A 12 -40.81 -17.77 -24.17
C LYS A 12 -39.49 -17.28 -24.77
N PRO A 13 -39.37 -16.02 -25.20
CA PRO A 13 -38.13 -15.49 -25.73
C PRO A 13 -37.04 -15.71 -24.70
N LEU A 14 -35.91 -16.30 -25.11
CA LEU A 14 -34.73 -16.49 -24.29
C LEU A 14 -34.38 -15.13 -23.67
N LYS A 15 -34.36 -15.05 -22.35
CA LYS A 15 -33.90 -13.84 -21.66
C LYS A 15 -32.54 -13.47 -22.25
N LYS A 16 -32.39 -12.22 -22.72
CA LYS A 16 -31.09 -11.70 -23.14
C LYS A 16 -30.10 -12.02 -22.03
N HIS A 17 -29.04 -12.76 -22.35
CA HIS A 17 -27.98 -13.04 -21.37
C HIS A 17 -27.44 -11.71 -20.89
N ARG A 18 -27.38 -11.54 -19.57
CA ARG A 18 -26.78 -10.35 -18.95
C ARG A 18 -25.27 -10.43 -19.16
N HIS A 19 -24.67 -9.41 -19.76
CA HIS A 19 -23.24 -9.25 -19.80
C HIS A 19 -22.75 -8.74 -18.42
N PHE A 20 -21.61 -9.25 -17.98
CA PHE A 20 -20.94 -8.81 -16.77
C PHE A 20 -19.64 -8.12 -17.21
N ASP A 21 -19.73 -6.82 -17.38
CA ASP A 21 -18.58 -5.99 -17.75
C ASP A 21 -17.79 -5.59 -16.51
N GLN A 22 -16.55 -5.12 -16.72
CA GLN A 22 -15.72 -4.54 -15.68
C GLN A 22 -16.43 -3.33 -15.03
N ALA A 23 -16.29 -3.17 -13.71
CA ALA A 23 -16.84 -2.01 -13.01
C ALA A 23 -16.23 -0.70 -13.53
N ASP A 24 -17.06 0.35 -13.67
CA ASP A 24 -16.62 1.63 -14.24
C ASP A 24 -15.43 2.24 -13.50
N LYS A 25 -15.34 2.10 -12.17
CA LYS A 25 -14.24 2.57 -11.36
C LYS A 25 -12.88 1.95 -11.71
N LEU A 26 -12.86 0.81 -12.40
CA LEU A 26 -11.62 0.15 -12.83
C LEU A 26 -11.08 0.69 -14.15
N LYS A 27 -11.88 1.45 -14.92
CA LYS A 27 -11.49 1.97 -16.24
C LYS A 27 -10.31 2.96 -16.16
N ASN A 28 -10.18 3.66 -15.05
CA ASN A 28 -9.14 4.67 -14.81
C ASN A 28 -8.00 4.16 -13.92
N VAL A 29 -7.99 2.87 -13.57
CA VAL A 29 -6.97 2.28 -12.73
C VAL A 29 -5.85 1.72 -13.59
N ALA A 30 -4.78 2.48 -13.74
CA ALA A 30 -3.56 2.05 -14.43
C ALA A 30 -2.66 1.23 -13.48
N TYR A 31 -3.14 0.04 -13.08
CA TYR A 31 -2.34 -0.91 -12.27
C TYR A 31 -1.89 -2.10 -13.13
N ASP A 32 -1.53 -1.85 -14.37
CA ASP A 32 -1.01 -2.88 -15.25
C ASP A 32 0.53 -2.94 -15.17
N LEU A 33 1.02 -3.74 -14.23
CA LEU A 33 2.44 -4.06 -14.12
C LEU A 33 2.93 -4.99 -15.26
N ARG A 34 2.02 -5.46 -16.10
CA ARG A 34 2.33 -6.43 -17.16
C ARG A 34 2.68 -5.74 -18.45
N GLY A 35 1.93 -4.78 -18.91
CA GLY A 35 2.19 -4.01 -20.11
C GLY A 35 2.64 -4.82 -21.36
N PRO A 36 2.86 -4.17 -22.50
CA PRO A 36 3.27 -4.85 -23.72
C PRO A 36 4.63 -5.54 -23.61
N VAL A 37 5.55 -4.99 -22.82
CA VAL A 37 6.90 -5.59 -22.62
C VAL A 37 6.80 -6.93 -21.89
N ALA A 38 5.98 -7.03 -20.85
CA ALA A 38 5.78 -8.27 -20.11
C ALA A 38 5.11 -9.34 -21.00
N ALA A 39 4.11 -8.96 -21.78
CA ALA A 39 3.46 -9.88 -22.73
C ALA A 39 4.44 -10.41 -23.78
N THR A 40 5.29 -9.54 -24.33
CA THR A 40 6.35 -9.96 -25.28
C THR A 40 7.35 -10.89 -24.60
N ALA A 41 7.77 -10.61 -23.36
CA ALA A 41 8.67 -11.48 -22.62
C ALA A 41 8.07 -12.88 -22.40
N GLU A 42 6.77 -12.96 -22.05
CA GLU A 42 6.07 -14.25 -21.90
C GLU A 42 5.94 -15.01 -23.21
N GLU A 43 5.79 -14.33 -24.35
CA GLU A 43 5.79 -14.95 -25.67
C GLU A 43 7.16 -15.51 -26.01
N MET A 44 8.22 -14.74 -25.81
CA MET A 44 9.59 -15.19 -26.02
C MET A 44 9.95 -16.40 -25.13
N GLU A 45 9.50 -16.43 -23.87
CA GLU A 45 9.68 -17.60 -22.99
C GLU A 45 8.97 -18.85 -23.53
N ARG A 46 7.76 -18.69 -24.07
CA ARG A 46 7.04 -19.80 -24.73
C ARG A 46 7.78 -20.33 -25.96
N ASP A 47 8.50 -19.47 -26.66
CA ASP A 47 9.34 -19.81 -27.78
C ASP A 47 10.74 -20.38 -27.39
N GLY A 48 10.97 -20.55 -26.09
CA GLY A 48 12.17 -21.15 -25.54
C GLY A 48 13.32 -20.21 -25.24
N HIS A 49 13.09 -18.89 -25.29
CA HIS A 49 14.08 -17.90 -24.87
C HIS A 49 14.18 -17.83 -23.34
N ASN A 50 15.39 -17.68 -22.83
CA ASN A 50 15.62 -17.46 -21.40
C ASN A 50 15.60 -15.97 -21.10
N ILE A 51 14.54 -15.48 -20.41
CA ILE A 51 14.35 -14.08 -20.08
C ILE A 51 14.74 -13.85 -18.62
N LEU A 52 15.72 -12.97 -18.39
CA LEU A 52 16.10 -12.52 -17.06
C LEU A 52 15.16 -11.37 -16.62
N LYS A 53 14.23 -11.66 -15.70
CA LYS A 53 13.24 -10.69 -15.19
C LYS A 53 13.81 -9.90 -14.01
N LEU A 54 14.22 -8.65 -14.26
CA LEU A 54 14.75 -7.73 -13.26
C LEU A 54 13.77 -6.61 -12.88
N ASN A 55 12.60 -6.61 -13.49
CA ASN A 55 11.56 -5.59 -13.32
C ASN A 55 10.74 -5.70 -12.01
N THR A 56 10.90 -6.80 -11.28
CA THR A 56 10.19 -7.04 -10.02
C THR A 56 11.19 -7.52 -8.97
N GLY A 57 11.18 -6.88 -7.80
CA GLY A 57 11.99 -7.27 -6.66
C GLY A 57 11.55 -8.61 -6.06
N ASN A 58 12.02 -9.70 -6.63
CA ASN A 58 11.73 -11.07 -6.17
C ASN A 58 13.03 -11.86 -5.94
N PRO A 59 13.80 -11.54 -4.87
CA PRO A 59 15.13 -12.11 -4.65
C PRO A 59 15.14 -13.64 -4.47
N GLY A 60 14.05 -14.24 -3.99
CA GLY A 60 13.96 -15.69 -3.78
C GLY A 60 14.19 -16.51 -5.04
N ILE A 61 13.75 -16.04 -6.23
CA ILE A 61 13.98 -16.76 -7.50
C ILE A 61 15.45 -16.73 -7.95
N PHE A 62 16.26 -15.87 -7.34
CA PHE A 62 17.70 -15.76 -7.61
C PHE A 62 18.56 -16.41 -6.52
N GLY A 63 17.96 -17.25 -5.65
CA GLY A 63 18.69 -17.98 -4.61
C GLY A 63 18.95 -17.18 -3.33
N PHE A 64 18.31 -16.01 -3.16
CA PHE A 64 18.35 -15.28 -1.90
C PHE A 64 17.22 -15.76 -0.98
N ASP A 65 17.45 -16.88 -0.33
CA ASP A 65 16.47 -17.52 0.52
C ASP A 65 16.05 -16.68 1.73
N ALA A 66 14.90 -17.02 2.30
CA ALA A 66 14.44 -16.44 3.55
C ALA A 66 15.47 -16.69 4.68
N PRO A 67 15.66 -15.73 5.60
CA PRO A 67 16.50 -15.97 6.77
C PRO A 67 16.04 -17.21 7.55
N ASP A 68 16.99 -18.08 7.91
CA ASP A 68 16.72 -19.32 8.64
C ASP A 68 15.87 -19.14 9.90
N VAL A 69 16.08 -18.04 10.62
CA VAL A 69 15.33 -17.72 11.85
C VAL A 69 13.84 -17.54 11.56
N ILE A 70 13.49 -16.88 10.46
CA ILE A 70 12.09 -16.71 10.03
C ILE A 70 11.48 -18.04 9.63
N MET A 71 12.22 -18.84 8.86
CA MET A 71 11.74 -20.14 8.40
C MET A 71 11.48 -21.09 9.57
N ARG A 72 12.39 -21.18 10.53
CA ARG A 72 12.24 -22.02 11.73
C ARG A 72 11.06 -21.59 12.58
N ASP A 73 10.89 -20.29 12.77
CA ASP A 73 9.77 -19.75 13.55
C ASP A 73 8.42 -20.05 12.92
N ILE A 74 8.28 -19.90 11.60
CA ILE A 74 7.08 -20.26 10.86
C ILE A 74 6.76 -21.75 11.04
N ILE A 75 7.74 -22.63 10.85
CA ILE A 75 7.55 -24.08 11.00
C ILE A 75 7.10 -24.43 12.43
N ALA A 76 7.72 -23.82 13.44
CA ALA A 76 7.41 -24.05 14.85
C ALA A 76 5.99 -23.57 15.22
N ASN A 77 5.52 -22.47 14.64
CA ASN A 77 4.22 -21.86 14.95
C ASN A 77 3.08 -22.34 14.04
N LEU A 78 3.37 -23.00 12.94
CA LEU A 78 2.35 -23.49 12.00
C LEU A 78 1.24 -24.34 12.66
N PRO A 79 1.53 -25.26 13.61
CA PRO A 79 0.49 -26.03 14.31
C PRO A 79 -0.47 -25.16 15.14
N HIS A 80 -0.06 -23.95 15.52
CA HIS A 80 -0.83 -23.01 16.33
C HIS A 80 -1.60 -21.97 15.52
N SER A 81 -1.44 -21.96 14.18
CA SER A 81 -2.03 -20.97 13.28
C SER A 81 -3.39 -21.36 12.68
N GLN A 82 -4.02 -22.47 13.17
CA GLN A 82 -5.28 -22.97 12.58
C GLN A 82 -6.53 -22.23 13.09
N ALA A 83 -6.46 -21.53 14.21
CA ALA A 83 -7.61 -20.83 14.79
C ALA A 83 -7.65 -19.35 14.34
N TYR A 84 -8.84 -18.77 14.36
CA TYR A 84 -8.98 -17.33 14.18
C TYR A 84 -8.21 -16.56 15.26
N SER A 85 -7.63 -15.45 14.88
CA SER A 85 -7.03 -14.48 15.79
C SER A 85 -7.90 -13.22 15.92
N THR A 86 -7.41 -12.21 16.65
CA THR A 86 -8.04 -10.89 16.66
C THR A 86 -7.92 -10.21 15.29
N SER A 87 -8.88 -9.39 14.93
CA SER A 87 -8.95 -8.72 13.62
C SER A 87 -7.69 -7.91 13.29
N LYS A 88 -7.13 -7.20 14.26
CA LYS A 88 -5.86 -6.46 14.10
C LYS A 88 -4.61 -7.37 13.98
N GLY A 89 -4.75 -8.68 14.14
CA GLY A 89 -3.65 -9.64 14.15
C GLY A 89 -3.20 -10.06 15.55
N ILE A 90 -2.38 -11.11 15.62
CA ILE A 90 -1.96 -11.73 16.90
C ILE A 90 -1.15 -10.78 17.78
N ILE A 91 -1.43 -10.79 19.07
CA ILE A 91 -0.78 -9.91 20.07
C ILE A 91 0.76 -10.03 20.04
N PRO A 92 1.37 -11.23 20.00
CA PRO A 92 2.83 -11.32 19.98
C PRO A 92 3.48 -10.59 18.80
N ALA A 93 2.88 -10.67 17.61
CA ALA A 93 3.42 -9.98 16.43
C ALA A 93 3.22 -8.46 16.52
N ARG A 94 2.05 -7.99 16.99
CA ARG A 94 1.83 -6.54 17.23
C ARG A 94 2.79 -5.99 18.28
N ARG A 95 3.04 -6.73 19.34
CA ARG A 95 4.05 -6.37 20.37
C ARG A 95 5.46 -6.32 19.80
N ALA A 96 5.84 -7.23 18.92
CA ALA A 96 7.13 -7.21 18.25
C ALA A 96 7.29 -5.94 17.37
N VAL A 97 6.22 -5.47 16.75
CA VAL A 97 6.22 -4.17 16.04
C VAL A 97 6.46 -3.03 17.02
N VAL A 98 5.74 -2.95 18.14
CA VAL A 98 5.96 -1.90 19.15
C VAL A 98 7.42 -1.91 19.63
N THR A 99 7.93 -3.07 20.06
CA THR A 99 9.32 -3.20 20.54
C THR A 99 10.35 -2.76 19.49
N ARG A 100 10.11 -3.05 18.20
CA ARG A 100 11.01 -2.61 17.11
C ARG A 100 11.15 -1.08 17.05
N TYR A 101 10.07 -0.34 17.25
CA TYR A 101 10.07 1.11 17.14
C TYR A 101 10.43 1.81 18.45
N GLU A 102 10.24 1.15 19.60
CA GLU A 102 10.78 1.61 20.90
C GLU A 102 12.32 1.69 20.92
N GLU A 103 13.00 0.96 20.03
CA GLU A 103 14.46 1.02 19.87
C GLU A 103 14.92 2.27 19.10
N ILE A 104 14.02 3.03 18.46
CA ILE A 104 14.34 4.25 17.71
C ILE A 104 14.22 5.45 18.63
N ASP A 105 15.35 6.12 18.87
CA ASP A 105 15.39 7.31 19.72
C ASP A 105 14.54 8.45 19.15
N GLY A 106 13.65 8.98 19.96
CA GLY A 106 12.74 10.06 19.55
C GLY A 106 11.49 9.62 18.77
N PHE A 107 11.28 8.31 18.57
CA PHE A 107 10.05 7.82 17.94
C PHE A 107 8.83 8.07 18.86
N PRO A 108 7.68 8.56 18.33
CA PRO A 108 6.51 8.82 19.16
C PRO A 108 5.92 7.54 19.76
N GLU A 109 5.42 7.65 20.99
CA GLU A 109 4.79 6.53 21.69
C GLU A 109 3.49 6.08 20.98
N PHE A 110 3.31 4.78 20.84
CA PHE A 110 2.09 4.12 20.38
C PHE A 110 1.90 2.79 21.10
N ASP A 111 0.69 2.26 21.08
CA ASP A 111 0.34 1.01 21.79
C ASP A 111 0.14 -0.14 20.79
N ILE A 112 0.08 -1.36 21.30
CA ILE A 112 -0.27 -2.55 20.52
C ILE A 112 -1.64 -2.41 19.84
N ASP A 113 -2.55 -1.63 20.40
CA ASP A 113 -3.88 -1.39 19.82
C ASP A 113 -3.87 -0.41 18.64
N ASP A 114 -2.76 0.29 18.44
CA ASP A 114 -2.51 1.15 17.28
C ASP A 114 -1.92 0.38 16.09
N VAL A 115 -1.59 -0.90 16.27
CA VAL A 115 -0.94 -1.74 15.26
C VAL A 115 -1.95 -2.66 14.58
N TYR A 116 -1.95 -2.64 13.26
CA TYR A 116 -2.71 -3.52 12.39
C TYR A 116 -1.76 -4.39 11.58
N LEU A 117 -1.97 -5.71 11.60
CA LEU A 117 -1.27 -6.65 10.73
C LEU A 117 -2.11 -6.92 9.49
N GLY A 118 -1.47 -7.05 8.34
CA GLY A 118 -2.16 -7.30 7.08
C GLY A 118 -1.42 -8.29 6.19
N ASN A 119 -2.11 -8.73 5.16
CA ASN A 119 -1.60 -9.60 4.11
C ASN A 119 -0.63 -8.83 3.18
N GLY A 120 0.48 -8.37 3.76
CA GLY A 120 1.39 -7.38 3.22
C GLY A 120 0.84 -5.96 3.36
N VAL A 121 1.69 -4.97 3.09
CA VAL A 121 1.33 -3.54 3.08
C VAL A 121 0.18 -3.26 2.12
N SER A 122 0.04 -4.03 1.05
CA SER A 122 -1.00 -3.83 0.03
C SER A 122 -2.43 -3.92 0.57
N GLU A 123 -2.70 -4.83 1.50
CA GLU A 123 -4.01 -4.90 2.16
C GLU A 123 -4.26 -3.67 3.03
N LEU A 124 -3.27 -3.29 3.82
CA LEU A 124 -3.34 -2.13 4.72
C LEU A 124 -3.55 -0.81 3.98
N ILE A 125 -2.90 -0.63 2.82
CA ILE A 125 -3.15 0.52 1.93
C ILE A 125 -4.62 0.57 1.51
N ASN A 126 -5.19 -0.56 1.05
CA ASN A 126 -6.59 -0.62 0.67
C ASN A 126 -7.54 -0.35 1.86
N MET A 127 -7.22 -0.89 3.04
CA MET A 127 -8.02 -0.63 4.24
C MET A 127 -8.03 0.85 4.62
N VAL A 128 -6.84 1.49 4.63
CA VAL A 128 -6.71 2.91 4.98
C VAL A 128 -7.45 3.80 4.00
N THR A 129 -7.28 3.58 2.70
CA THR A 129 -7.97 4.39 1.69
C THR A 129 -9.48 4.22 1.75
N GLN A 130 -9.98 3.01 2.00
CA GLN A 130 -11.41 2.74 2.17
C GLN A 130 -11.99 3.36 3.46
N ALA A 131 -11.21 3.38 4.56
CA ALA A 131 -11.66 3.98 5.82
C ALA A 131 -11.62 5.52 5.80
N LEU A 132 -10.74 6.12 4.98
CA LEU A 132 -10.47 7.55 4.99
C LEU A 132 -11.26 8.33 3.94
N LEU A 133 -11.48 7.77 2.74
CA LEU A 133 -11.88 8.53 1.56
C LEU A 133 -13.35 8.38 1.22
N ASN A 134 -13.97 9.51 0.91
CA ASN A 134 -15.27 9.61 0.24
C ASN A 134 -15.09 10.04 -1.22
N ASP A 135 -16.17 9.98 -1.99
CA ASP A 135 -16.19 10.48 -3.35
C ASP A 135 -15.80 11.96 -3.40
N GLY A 136 -14.76 12.27 -4.16
CA GLY A 136 -14.25 13.62 -4.35
C GLY A 136 -13.15 14.06 -3.37
N ASP A 137 -12.85 13.29 -2.33
CA ASP A 137 -11.67 13.52 -1.51
C ASP A 137 -10.38 13.31 -2.32
N GLU A 138 -9.34 14.04 -2.01
CA GLU A 138 -8.07 13.99 -2.72
C GLU A 138 -6.93 13.49 -1.84
N VAL A 139 -6.01 12.73 -2.44
CA VAL A 139 -4.78 12.27 -1.80
C VAL A 139 -3.59 12.69 -2.64
N LEU A 140 -2.64 13.40 -2.03
CA LEU A 140 -1.37 13.74 -2.66
C LEU A 140 -0.47 12.49 -2.68
N ILE A 141 0.04 12.15 -3.87
CA ILE A 141 0.85 10.94 -4.10
C ILE A 141 2.10 11.34 -4.88
N PRO A 142 3.31 10.78 -4.57
CA PRO A 142 4.50 11.13 -5.32
C PRO A 142 4.41 10.69 -6.78
N SER A 143 5.13 11.36 -7.67
CA SER A 143 5.33 10.93 -9.06
C SER A 143 6.82 10.99 -9.39
N PRO A 144 7.45 9.82 -9.67
CA PRO A 144 6.85 8.48 -9.78
C PRO A 144 6.49 7.84 -8.44
N ASP A 145 5.52 6.92 -8.45
CA ASP A 145 5.02 6.24 -7.26
C ASP A 145 5.04 4.69 -7.37
N TYR A 146 4.69 4.06 -6.26
CA TYR A 146 4.22 2.67 -6.29
C TYR A 146 2.74 2.66 -6.70
N PRO A 147 2.40 2.11 -7.89
CA PRO A 147 1.08 2.30 -8.53
C PRO A 147 -0.13 1.88 -7.69
N LEU A 148 0.07 1.10 -6.63
CA LEU A 148 -1.02 0.69 -5.74
C LEU A 148 -1.62 1.89 -5.00
N TRP A 149 -0.84 2.92 -4.63
CA TRP A 149 -1.37 4.10 -3.96
C TRP A 149 -2.39 4.84 -4.83
N THR A 150 -2.05 5.06 -6.10
CA THR A 150 -2.95 5.63 -7.11
C THR A 150 -4.19 4.76 -7.32
N ALA A 151 -4.01 3.45 -7.46
CA ALA A 151 -5.10 2.51 -7.68
C ALA A 151 -6.04 2.43 -6.47
N ALA A 152 -5.52 2.28 -5.25
CA ALA A 152 -6.31 2.16 -4.03
C ALA A 152 -7.11 3.45 -3.74
N THR A 153 -6.51 4.62 -3.94
CA THR A 153 -7.19 5.92 -3.85
C THR A 153 -8.38 5.98 -4.79
N SER A 154 -8.17 5.67 -6.09
CA SER A 154 -9.24 5.68 -7.10
C SER A 154 -10.34 4.65 -6.81
N LEU A 155 -9.98 3.45 -6.36
CA LEU A 155 -10.93 2.39 -6.04
C LEU A 155 -11.78 2.69 -4.81
N SER A 156 -11.26 3.53 -3.91
CA SER A 156 -11.94 3.99 -2.70
C SER A 156 -12.81 5.25 -2.92
N GLY A 157 -12.94 5.73 -4.17
CA GLY A 157 -13.74 6.90 -4.53
C GLY A 157 -12.96 8.23 -4.47
N GLY A 158 -11.72 8.20 -4.01
CA GLY A 158 -10.85 9.39 -3.97
C GLY A 158 -10.19 9.70 -5.31
N THR A 159 -9.62 10.87 -5.41
CA THR A 159 -8.85 11.34 -6.57
C THR A 159 -7.36 11.41 -6.21
N PRO A 160 -6.50 10.63 -6.89
CA PRO A 160 -5.06 10.76 -6.74
C PRO A 160 -4.56 12.05 -7.40
N VAL A 161 -3.85 12.87 -6.65
CA VAL A 161 -3.21 14.10 -7.12
C VAL A 161 -1.71 13.94 -6.99
N HIS A 162 -1.01 13.86 -8.11
CA HIS A 162 0.41 13.54 -8.09
C HIS A 162 1.27 14.81 -7.92
N TYR A 163 2.19 14.76 -6.95
CA TYR A 163 3.24 15.76 -6.80
C TYR A 163 4.56 15.26 -7.39
N ILE A 164 5.38 16.18 -7.89
CA ILE A 164 6.61 15.85 -8.62
C ILE A 164 7.74 15.50 -7.64
N CYS A 165 8.41 14.37 -7.92
CA CYS A 165 9.75 14.09 -7.42
C CYS A 165 10.72 14.35 -8.59
N ASP A 166 11.59 15.35 -8.44
CA ASP A 166 12.38 15.87 -9.56
C ASP A 166 13.65 15.03 -9.76
N GLU A 167 13.82 14.50 -10.97
CA GLU A 167 15.02 13.73 -11.34
C GLU A 167 16.30 14.58 -11.28
N GLU A 168 16.20 15.87 -11.62
CA GLU A 168 17.34 16.79 -11.57
C GLU A 168 17.73 17.19 -10.14
N ASP A 169 16.83 16.97 -9.15
CA ASP A 169 17.05 17.15 -7.71
C ASP A 169 17.06 15.80 -6.96
N ASP A 170 17.79 14.82 -7.47
CA ASP A 170 17.96 13.49 -6.84
C ASP A 170 16.62 12.81 -6.47
N TRP A 171 15.56 13.06 -7.22
CA TRP A 171 14.21 12.57 -6.99
C TRP A 171 13.57 13.06 -5.68
N ASN A 172 14.00 14.21 -5.18
CA ASN A 172 13.37 14.83 -4.03
C ASN A 172 11.96 15.35 -4.37
N PRO A 173 11.00 15.23 -3.43
CA PRO A 173 9.68 15.86 -3.56
C PRO A 173 9.79 17.39 -3.67
N SER A 174 9.16 17.95 -4.68
CA SER A 174 9.06 19.42 -4.81
C SER A 174 8.05 19.98 -3.80
N LEU A 175 8.51 20.63 -2.74
CA LEU A 175 7.67 21.23 -1.71
C LEU A 175 6.78 22.35 -2.30
N GLU A 176 7.26 23.07 -3.32
CA GLU A 176 6.47 24.09 -4.03
C GLU A 176 5.31 23.45 -4.79
N ASP A 177 5.58 22.36 -5.50
CA ASP A 177 4.56 21.62 -6.25
C ASP A 177 3.52 21.00 -5.33
N ILE A 178 3.94 20.41 -4.18
CA ILE A 178 3.04 19.91 -3.15
C ILE A 178 2.10 21.03 -2.68
N ARG A 179 2.63 22.20 -2.26
CA ARG A 179 1.84 23.34 -1.80
C ARG A 179 0.83 23.83 -2.85
N SER A 180 1.23 23.85 -4.11
CA SER A 180 0.38 24.30 -5.22
C SER A 180 -0.83 23.39 -5.47
N LYS A 181 -0.77 22.13 -5.01
CA LYS A 181 -1.79 21.10 -5.25
C LYS A 181 -2.71 20.86 -4.07
N VAL A 182 -2.36 21.32 -2.87
CA VAL A 182 -3.25 21.23 -1.71
C VAL A 182 -4.49 22.11 -1.89
N ASN A 183 -5.64 21.59 -1.54
CA ASN A 183 -6.91 22.32 -1.52
C ASN A 183 -7.86 21.72 -0.47
N ASP A 184 -9.06 22.29 -0.33
CA ASP A 184 -10.04 21.88 0.69
C ASP A 184 -10.52 20.43 0.62
N ARG A 185 -10.27 19.74 -0.51
CA ARG A 185 -10.58 18.31 -0.68
C ARG A 185 -9.43 17.39 -0.30
N THR A 186 -8.24 17.94 -0.14
CA THR A 186 -7.05 17.14 0.20
C THR A 186 -7.17 16.59 1.61
N LYS A 187 -7.16 15.28 1.76
CA LYS A 187 -7.28 14.55 3.04
C LYS A 187 -5.96 14.06 3.58
N ALA A 188 -5.09 13.62 2.68
CA ALA A 188 -3.85 12.98 3.07
C ALA A 188 -2.74 13.22 2.06
N ILE A 189 -1.51 13.04 2.52
CA ILE A 189 -0.30 12.98 1.69
C ILE A 189 0.40 11.64 1.89
N VAL A 190 0.72 10.97 0.81
CA VAL A 190 1.54 9.75 0.79
C VAL A 190 3.00 10.13 0.67
N VAL A 191 3.83 9.57 1.54
CA VAL A 191 5.30 9.70 1.50
C VAL A 191 5.88 8.29 1.40
N ILE A 192 6.58 7.99 0.31
CA ILE A 192 7.24 6.70 0.10
C ILE A 192 8.74 6.91 0.32
N ASN A 193 9.26 6.46 1.46
CA ASN A 193 10.65 6.71 1.85
C ASN A 193 11.30 5.49 2.54
N PRO A 194 12.33 4.88 1.96
CA PRO A 194 12.92 5.13 0.63
C PRO A 194 11.91 4.94 -0.51
N ASN A 195 12.03 5.75 -1.56
CA ASN A 195 11.04 5.79 -2.64
C ASN A 195 11.10 4.54 -3.53
N ASN A 196 9.94 4.09 -3.94
CA ASN A 196 9.75 3.13 -5.03
C ASN A 196 9.01 3.87 -6.17
N PRO A 197 9.63 4.04 -7.38
CA PRO A 197 10.71 3.21 -7.92
C PRO A 197 12.12 3.82 -7.87
N THR A 198 12.32 5.06 -7.43
CA THR A 198 13.57 5.81 -7.65
C THR A 198 14.73 5.37 -6.73
N GLY A 199 14.40 4.83 -5.54
CA GLY A 199 15.36 4.50 -4.50
C GLY A 199 15.85 5.71 -3.69
N ALA A 200 15.33 6.91 -3.94
CA ALA A 200 15.66 8.11 -3.18
C ALA A 200 15.37 7.94 -1.70
N VAL A 201 16.27 8.43 -0.86
CA VAL A 201 16.13 8.49 0.61
C VAL A 201 16.08 9.96 0.99
N TYR A 202 14.94 10.41 1.47
CA TYR A 202 14.69 11.82 1.73
C TYR A 202 15.43 12.32 2.95
N SER A 203 16.00 13.53 2.86
CA SER A 203 16.66 14.20 3.98
C SER A 203 15.63 14.63 5.04
N ARG A 204 16.13 14.93 6.25
CA ARG A 204 15.28 15.48 7.31
C ARG A 204 14.59 16.77 6.90
N GLU A 205 15.29 17.65 6.18
CA GLU A 205 14.76 18.93 5.69
C GLU A 205 13.58 18.75 4.75
N ILE A 206 13.65 17.78 3.85
CA ILE A 206 12.55 17.45 2.93
C ILE A 206 11.35 16.90 3.70
N LEU A 207 11.58 15.97 4.64
CA LEU A 207 10.52 15.40 5.46
C LEU A 207 9.87 16.44 6.38
N GLU A 208 10.64 17.36 6.98
CA GLU A 208 10.14 18.48 7.76
C GLU A 208 9.31 19.44 6.89
N GLY A 209 9.77 19.74 5.66
CA GLY A 209 9.02 20.56 4.72
C GLY A 209 7.66 19.95 4.34
N ILE A 210 7.61 18.63 4.15
CA ILE A 210 6.33 17.91 3.92
C ILE A 210 5.46 17.96 5.18
N ALA A 211 6.05 17.76 6.35
CA ALA A 211 5.35 17.83 7.63
C ALA A 211 4.74 19.21 7.89
N ASP A 212 5.45 20.29 7.53
CA ASP A 212 4.95 21.66 7.67
C ASP A 212 3.74 21.91 6.78
N ILE A 213 3.77 21.42 5.54
CA ILE A 213 2.61 21.50 4.65
C ILE A 213 1.43 20.70 5.23
N ALA A 214 1.69 19.50 5.74
CA ALA A 214 0.66 18.67 6.33
C ALA A 214 0.05 19.32 7.60
N ARG A 215 0.84 20.04 8.41
CA ARG A 215 0.37 20.82 9.57
C ARG A 215 -0.52 21.98 9.15
N GLU A 216 -0.04 22.76 8.18
CA GLU A 216 -0.73 23.96 7.69
C GLU A 216 -2.13 23.63 7.14
N HIS A 217 -2.27 22.46 6.52
CA HIS A 217 -3.50 22.03 5.86
C HIS A 217 -4.23 20.89 6.59
N GLU A 218 -3.78 20.52 7.77
CA GLU A 218 -4.37 19.47 8.62
C GLU A 218 -4.49 18.10 7.93
N LEU A 219 -3.51 17.73 7.09
CA LEU A 219 -3.48 16.48 6.36
C LEU A 219 -3.05 15.31 7.24
N MET A 220 -3.61 14.13 6.97
CA MET A 220 -3.07 12.86 7.46
C MET A 220 -1.84 12.47 6.65
N VAL A 221 -0.80 11.94 7.32
CA VAL A 221 0.39 11.43 6.63
C VAL A 221 0.29 9.92 6.49
N LEU A 222 0.48 9.42 5.26
CA LEU A 222 0.52 8.01 4.92
C LEU A 222 1.97 7.66 4.51
N ALA A 223 2.76 7.16 5.46
CA ALA A 223 4.18 6.92 5.30
C ALA A 223 4.46 5.47 4.92
N ASP A 224 4.79 5.21 3.66
CA ASP A 224 5.22 3.89 3.18
C ASP A 224 6.73 3.74 3.37
N GLU A 225 7.11 3.02 4.42
CA GLU A 225 8.50 2.82 4.85
C GLU A 225 8.96 1.37 4.65
N ILE A 226 8.35 0.65 3.68
CA ILE A 226 8.65 -0.77 3.44
C ILE A 226 10.12 -1.03 3.08
N TYR A 227 10.86 -0.01 2.63
CA TYR A 227 12.27 -0.07 2.25
C TYR A 227 13.22 0.51 3.31
N ASP A 228 12.77 0.80 4.53
CA ASP A 228 13.52 1.46 5.61
C ASP A 228 14.90 0.85 5.92
N ARG A 229 15.10 -0.44 5.62
CA ARG A 229 16.35 -1.19 5.83
C ARG A 229 17.06 -1.58 4.52
N VAL A 230 16.56 -1.14 3.39
CA VAL A 230 17.20 -1.35 2.08
C VAL A 230 17.90 -0.04 1.69
N LEU A 231 19.06 0.18 2.31
CA LEU A 231 19.82 1.41 2.22
C LEU A 231 21.22 1.12 1.67
N TYR A 232 21.73 2.05 0.87
CA TYR A 232 23.05 1.96 0.23
C TYR A 232 23.89 3.18 0.59
N ASP A 233 25.22 3.08 0.39
CA ASP A 233 26.19 4.18 0.48
C ASP A 233 26.15 4.96 1.80
N GLY A 234 25.78 4.31 2.90
CA GLY A 234 25.70 4.92 4.22
C GLY A 234 24.49 5.81 4.47
N ALA A 235 23.51 5.81 3.57
CA ALA A 235 22.25 6.50 3.77
C ALA A 235 21.56 6.03 5.06
N LYS A 236 20.81 6.94 5.70
CA LYS A 236 20.04 6.65 6.91
C LYS A 236 18.58 6.97 6.66
N HIS A 237 17.71 6.04 6.97
CA HIS A 237 16.28 6.27 6.98
C HIS A 237 15.87 7.09 8.21
N ILE A 238 14.95 8.02 7.99
CA ILE A 238 14.26 8.79 9.03
C ILE A 238 12.77 8.58 8.82
N SER A 239 12.05 8.20 9.87
CA SER A 239 10.61 7.97 9.79
C SER A 239 9.83 9.30 9.78
N MET A 240 8.75 9.37 9.01
CA MET A 240 7.83 10.50 9.07
C MET A 240 7.20 10.67 10.45
N ALA A 241 6.93 9.59 11.16
CA ALA A 241 6.41 9.63 12.53
C ALA A 241 7.39 10.30 13.52
N GLU A 242 8.71 10.08 13.32
CA GLU A 242 9.75 10.75 14.11
C GLU A 242 9.81 12.25 13.83
N VAL A 243 9.64 12.64 12.56
CA VAL A 243 9.70 14.05 12.13
C VAL A 243 8.44 14.83 12.52
N ALA A 244 7.30 14.16 12.51
CA ALA A 244 5.99 14.78 12.71
C ALA A 244 5.16 14.08 13.81
N PRO A 245 5.64 14.04 15.07
CA PRO A 245 4.94 13.36 16.17
C PRO A 245 3.61 14.02 16.54
N ASP A 246 3.35 15.22 16.07
CA ASP A 246 2.15 16.03 16.27
C ASP A 246 1.10 15.83 15.16
N LEU A 247 1.41 15.10 14.10
CA LEU A 247 0.48 14.75 13.03
C LEU A 247 -0.06 13.32 13.19
N VAL A 248 -1.29 13.09 12.74
CA VAL A 248 -1.80 11.72 12.61
C VAL A 248 -1.07 11.07 11.44
N THR A 249 -0.24 10.09 11.76
CA THR A 249 0.58 9.38 10.77
C THR A 249 0.24 7.90 10.78
N CYS A 250 -0.04 7.33 9.61
CA CYS A 250 -0.11 5.89 9.38
C CYS A 250 1.22 5.45 8.74
N THR A 251 2.04 4.72 9.48
CA THR A 251 3.32 4.20 8.97
C THR A 251 3.17 2.74 8.57
N PHE A 252 3.49 2.44 7.30
CA PHE A 252 3.39 1.11 6.71
C PHE A 252 4.77 0.48 6.57
N ASN A 253 4.90 -0.78 6.97
CA ASN A 253 6.13 -1.55 6.83
C ASN A 253 5.83 -3.06 6.79
N GLY A 254 6.84 -3.90 6.61
CA GLY A 254 6.61 -5.35 6.53
C GLY A 254 7.87 -6.16 6.29
N LEU A 255 7.67 -7.46 6.14
CA LEU A 255 8.79 -8.41 5.95
C LEU A 255 9.22 -8.56 4.49
N SER A 256 8.42 -8.06 3.54
CA SER A 256 8.58 -8.36 2.11
C SER A 256 9.93 -7.95 1.54
N LYS A 257 10.46 -6.78 1.93
CA LYS A 257 11.64 -6.17 1.31
C LYS A 257 12.89 -6.35 2.18
N ALA A 258 12.88 -5.78 3.38
CA ALA A 258 14.02 -5.86 4.29
C ALA A 258 14.45 -7.30 4.64
N TYR A 259 13.49 -8.23 4.67
CA TYR A 259 13.73 -9.63 5.03
C TYR A 259 13.61 -10.60 3.84
N ARG A 260 13.40 -10.12 2.61
CA ARG A 260 13.36 -10.90 1.36
C ARG A 260 12.26 -11.98 1.30
N VAL A 261 11.17 -11.80 2.04
CA VAL A 261 10.08 -12.77 2.15
C VAL A 261 8.75 -12.24 1.61
N CYS A 262 8.80 -11.62 0.43
CA CYS A 262 7.62 -11.01 -0.19
C CYS A 262 6.46 -11.99 -0.44
N GLY A 263 6.75 -13.29 -0.59
CA GLY A 263 5.76 -14.35 -0.74
C GLY A 263 5.01 -14.72 0.55
N TYR A 264 5.53 -14.38 1.73
CA TYR A 264 4.88 -14.68 3.01
C TYR A 264 3.75 -13.72 3.35
N ARG A 265 3.64 -12.61 2.61
CA ARG A 265 2.53 -11.67 2.73
C ARG A 265 2.32 -11.14 4.14
N ALA A 266 3.38 -10.72 4.83
CA ALA A 266 3.30 -10.16 6.18
C ALA A 266 3.70 -8.67 6.16
N GLY A 267 2.78 -7.83 6.58
CA GLY A 267 2.99 -6.39 6.76
C GLY A 267 2.27 -5.88 7.99
N TRP A 268 2.61 -4.68 8.39
CA TRP A 268 1.95 -3.97 9.48
C TRP A 268 1.79 -2.50 9.13
N MET A 269 0.83 -1.90 9.79
CA MET A 269 0.64 -0.46 9.86
C MET A 269 0.52 -0.08 11.33
N MET A 270 1.04 1.07 11.70
CA MET A 270 0.84 1.67 13.00
C MET A 270 0.36 3.10 12.87
N ILE A 271 -0.46 3.53 13.83
CA ILE A 271 -1.00 4.88 13.89
C ILE A 271 -0.32 5.62 15.04
N THR A 272 0.30 6.76 14.72
CA THR A 272 0.98 7.63 15.70
C THR A 272 0.39 9.04 15.70
N GLY A 273 0.79 9.87 16.67
CA GLY A 273 0.35 11.25 16.80
C GLY A 273 -0.99 11.42 17.52
N PRO A 274 -1.72 12.54 17.33
CA PRO A 274 -2.91 12.89 18.08
C PRO A 274 -4.14 12.09 17.66
N LYS A 275 -4.20 10.80 17.95
CA LYS A 275 -5.24 9.83 17.55
C LYS A 275 -6.67 10.27 17.86
N ARG A 276 -6.87 11.15 18.84
CA ARG A 276 -8.19 11.72 19.14
C ARG A 276 -8.80 12.49 17.96
N ARG A 277 -7.98 12.97 17.03
CA ARG A 277 -8.41 13.63 15.79
C ARG A 277 -8.86 12.64 14.71
N ALA A 278 -8.57 11.35 14.88
CA ALA A 278 -8.80 10.28 13.91
C ALA A 278 -9.73 9.17 14.46
N THR A 279 -10.53 9.42 15.51
CA THR A 279 -11.36 8.39 16.16
C THR A 279 -12.28 7.68 15.16
N GLY A 280 -13.03 8.43 14.35
CA GLY A 280 -13.92 7.82 13.34
C GLY A 280 -13.18 7.04 12.24
N PHE A 281 -11.98 7.49 11.87
CA PHE A 281 -11.11 6.74 10.95
C PHE A 281 -10.67 5.40 11.56
N VAL A 282 -10.24 5.39 12.83
CA VAL A 282 -9.85 4.17 13.56
C VAL A 282 -11.02 3.21 13.69
N GLU A 283 -12.23 3.72 14.02
CA GLU A 283 -13.46 2.91 14.03
C GLU A 283 -13.75 2.30 12.64
N GLY A 284 -13.53 3.05 11.57
CA GLY A 284 -13.65 2.57 10.19
C GLY A 284 -12.63 1.46 9.88
N LEU A 285 -11.39 1.60 10.32
CA LEU A 285 -10.37 0.55 10.18
C LEU A 285 -10.75 -0.72 10.94
N ASP A 286 -11.27 -0.59 12.16
CA ASP A 286 -11.70 -1.73 12.99
C ASP A 286 -12.89 -2.49 12.37
N LEU A 287 -13.70 -1.83 11.53
CA LEU A 287 -14.77 -2.46 10.76
C LEU A 287 -14.25 -3.24 9.54
N LEU A 288 -13.09 -2.85 8.99
CA LEU A 288 -12.51 -3.44 7.78
C LEU A 288 -11.49 -4.55 8.08
N ALA A 289 -10.98 -4.61 9.32
CA ALA A 289 -9.95 -5.53 9.78
C ALA A 289 -10.44 -6.98 10.00
#